data_362849607ac4d54b6418cbb2ffa540b9
#
_entry.id   362849607ac4d54b6418cbb2ffa540b9
#
_cell.length_a   1.000
_cell.length_b   1.000
_cell.length_c   1.000
_cell.angle_alpha   90.00
_cell.angle_beta   90.00
_cell.angle_gamma   90.00
#
_symmetry.space_group_name_H-M   'P 1'
#
loop_
_entity.id
_entity.type
_entity.pdbx_description
1 polymer ?
#
loop_
_entity_poly.entity_id
_entity_poly.type
_entity_poly.pdbx_seq_one_letter_code
_entity_poly.pdbx_strand_id
1 'polypeptide(L)'
;MKQIIRKAFKSRLNPNSDQVQKMVEFAGANRFVWNKALAMNLFRLEQKQPLLWYNELSFWLKLWKSSEDYGFLKTVHSQPLQQALKNLEKAFKDGFDKKQPLKRIPKFKKKGLSDSFRYPQGFKLEQESSKVFLPKIGWVKYRNSRQVIGDVKNMTISRKGSYWYVSIQTEYETELKRHSSTSMIGVDMGVTRFATLSDGSYVEPLNSFRKLSKKLAFEQRKLSKRVRFSANWKKQKQIITRLHERIANARLDFLHKTSTEISKNHAMVVVENLKIGNMSKSAKGSVEKHGKNVKAKSGLNKSILDQGWGMFVSFLEYKQACSGGDVLKVNPQYTSQTCPRCQHVSRDNRKSQSAFECTECGFKANADLVGALNVLERGHRLLACGVETLVSSKKQEPVGSSNTNLLLTA
;
A
#
# COMPACT_ATOMS: atom_id res chain seq x y z
N MET A 1 28.86 0.58 -7.74
CA MET A 1 28.12 -0.71 -7.65
C MET A 1 26.84 -0.59 -8.44
N LYS A 2 26.54 -1.55 -9.30
CA LYS A 2 25.28 -1.62 -10.05
C LYS A 2 24.19 -2.24 -9.17
N GLN A 3 23.00 -1.66 -9.16
CA GLN A 3 21.83 -2.17 -8.45
C GLN A 3 20.70 -2.43 -9.43
N ILE A 4 20.00 -3.55 -9.27
CA ILE A 4 18.80 -3.86 -10.04
C ILE A 4 17.58 -3.24 -9.33
N ILE A 5 16.95 -2.30 -10.02
CA ILE A 5 15.72 -1.67 -9.54
C ILE A 5 14.52 -2.32 -10.24
N ARG A 6 13.53 -2.74 -9.43
CA ARG A 6 12.21 -3.17 -9.89
C ARG A 6 11.20 -2.08 -9.62
N LYS A 7 10.56 -1.57 -10.67
CA LYS A 7 9.60 -0.47 -10.57
C LYS A 7 8.28 -0.82 -11.26
N ALA A 8 7.16 -0.36 -10.70
CA ALA A 8 5.85 -0.52 -11.30
C ALA A 8 5.27 0.84 -11.68
N PHE A 9 4.93 1.00 -12.95
CA PHE A 9 4.28 2.19 -13.49
C PHE A 9 2.79 1.94 -13.63
N LYS A 10 1.98 2.61 -12.83
CA LYS A 10 0.53 2.46 -12.86
C LYS A 10 -0.10 3.60 -13.61
N SER A 11 -0.83 3.28 -14.69
CA SER A 11 -1.51 4.23 -15.55
C SER A 11 -2.98 3.86 -15.76
N ARG A 12 -3.82 4.88 -15.95
CA ARG A 12 -5.23 4.65 -16.28
C ARG A 12 -5.37 4.24 -17.74
N LEU A 13 -6.17 3.22 -18.00
CA LEU A 13 -6.57 2.79 -19.32
C LEU A 13 -7.79 3.59 -19.82
N ASN A 14 -7.86 3.82 -21.13
CA ASN A 14 -9.01 4.38 -21.83
C ASN A 14 -9.54 3.35 -22.86
N PRO A 15 -10.14 2.24 -22.39
CA PRO A 15 -10.69 1.21 -23.27
C PRO A 15 -12.01 1.68 -23.92
N ASN A 16 -12.32 1.18 -25.12
CA ASN A 16 -13.64 1.26 -25.72
C ASN A 16 -14.62 0.26 -25.05
N SER A 17 -15.89 0.25 -25.46
CA SER A 17 -16.95 -0.61 -24.90
C SER A 17 -16.61 -2.09 -24.98
N ASP A 18 -16.13 -2.56 -26.15
CA ASP A 18 -15.79 -3.97 -26.38
C ASP A 18 -14.60 -4.42 -25.56
N GLN A 19 -13.60 -3.54 -25.43
CA GLN A 19 -12.44 -3.81 -24.57
C GLN A 19 -12.83 -3.86 -23.10
N VAL A 20 -13.75 -2.98 -22.65
CA VAL A 20 -14.29 -3.03 -21.29
C VAL A 20 -14.99 -4.37 -21.06
N GLN A 21 -15.83 -4.81 -21.99
CA GLN A 21 -16.54 -6.08 -21.90
C GLN A 21 -15.54 -7.26 -21.78
N LYS A 22 -14.56 -7.35 -22.68
CA LYS A 22 -13.51 -8.36 -22.63
C LYS A 22 -12.72 -8.32 -21.30
N MET A 23 -12.37 -7.13 -20.79
CA MET A 23 -11.67 -7.01 -19.49
C MET A 23 -12.52 -7.52 -18.32
N VAL A 24 -13.84 -7.30 -18.36
CA VAL A 24 -14.79 -7.82 -17.36
C VAL A 24 -14.86 -9.34 -17.43
N GLU A 25 -14.90 -9.91 -18.61
CA GLU A 25 -14.88 -11.37 -18.84
C GLU A 25 -13.58 -11.99 -18.33
N PHE A 26 -12.43 -11.40 -18.65
CA PHE A 26 -11.12 -11.83 -18.16
C PHE A 26 -11.04 -11.82 -16.62
N ALA A 27 -11.49 -10.73 -16.00
CA ALA A 27 -11.52 -10.64 -14.54
C ALA A 27 -12.50 -11.67 -13.92
N GLY A 28 -13.62 -11.92 -14.59
CA GLY A 28 -14.59 -12.94 -14.22
C GLY A 28 -14.01 -14.35 -14.27
N ALA A 29 -13.39 -14.71 -15.38
CA ALA A 29 -12.74 -16.00 -15.58
C ALA A 29 -11.58 -16.23 -14.60
N ASN A 30 -10.75 -15.21 -14.36
CA ASN A 30 -9.68 -15.30 -13.34
C ASN A 30 -10.23 -15.55 -11.94
N ARG A 31 -11.32 -14.86 -11.57
CA ARG A 31 -11.98 -15.08 -10.29
C ARG A 31 -12.60 -16.48 -10.19
N PHE A 32 -13.21 -16.95 -11.26
CA PHE A 32 -13.78 -18.31 -11.33
C PHE A 32 -12.70 -19.37 -11.11
N VAL A 33 -11.60 -19.31 -11.86
CA VAL A 33 -10.47 -20.24 -11.75
C VAL A 33 -9.87 -20.23 -10.35
N TRP A 34 -9.63 -19.04 -9.78
CA TRP A 34 -9.18 -18.92 -8.39
C TRP A 34 -10.14 -19.57 -7.42
N ASN A 35 -11.44 -19.27 -7.50
CA ASN A 35 -12.43 -19.75 -6.56
C ASN A 35 -12.65 -21.27 -6.68
N LYS A 36 -12.68 -21.79 -7.89
CA LYS A 36 -12.85 -23.24 -8.14
C LYS A 36 -11.64 -24.03 -7.60
N ALA A 37 -10.42 -23.59 -7.92
CA ALA A 37 -9.21 -24.21 -7.39
C ALA A 37 -9.08 -24.07 -5.86
N LEU A 38 -9.49 -22.93 -5.30
CA LEU A 38 -9.55 -22.73 -3.85
C LEU A 38 -10.54 -23.67 -3.18
N ALA A 39 -11.75 -23.83 -3.74
CA ALA A 39 -12.76 -24.75 -3.20
C ALA A 39 -12.23 -26.19 -3.15
N MET A 40 -11.57 -26.65 -4.21
CA MET A 40 -10.93 -27.98 -4.24
C MET A 40 -9.90 -28.13 -3.12
N ASN A 41 -9.03 -27.15 -2.95
CA ASN A 41 -7.99 -27.21 -1.92
C ASN A 41 -8.54 -27.07 -0.49
N LEU A 42 -9.59 -26.28 -0.27
CA LEU A 42 -10.24 -26.20 1.05
C LEU A 42 -10.90 -27.53 1.40
N PHE A 43 -11.61 -28.17 0.46
CA PHE A 43 -12.18 -29.49 0.65
C PHE A 43 -11.11 -30.54 1.01
N ARG A 44 -9.96 -30.55 0.29
CA ARG A 44 -8.84 -31.45 0.59
C ARG A 44 -8.24 -31.20 1.97
N LEU A 45 -8.15 -29.92 2.39
CA LEU A 45 -7.71 -29.58 3.76
C LEU A 45 -8.66 -30.13 4.83
N GLU A 46 -9.96 -30.03 4.63
CA GLU A 46 -10.97 -30.61 5.53
C GLU A 46 -10.83 -32.14 5.62
N GLN A 47 -10.52 -32.78 4.51
CA GLN A 47 -10.28 -34.24 4.43
C GLN A 47 -8.85 -34.65 4.80
N LYS A 48 -8.01 -33.73 5.29
CA LYS A 48 -6.59 -33.95 5.60
C LYS A 48 -5.77 -34.54 4.45
N GLN A 49 -6.16 -34.24 3.21
CA GLN A 49 -5.48 -34.67 1.99
C GLN A 49 -4.43 -33.66 1.56
N PRO A 50 -3.38 -34.07 0.81
CA PRO A 50 -2.40 -33.15 0.23
C PRO A 50 -3.06 -32.11 -0.68
N LEU A 51 -2.58 -30.86 -0.65
CA LEU A 51 -3.07 -29.80 -1.52
C LEU A 51 -2.65 -30.04 -2.98
N LEU A 52 -3.49 -29.59 -3.91
CA LEU A 52 -3.16 -29.50 -5.31
C LEU A 52 -2.36 -28.22 -5.56
N TRP A 53 -1.16 -28.37 -6.12
CA TRP A 53 -0.30 -27.26 -6.47
C TRP A 53 -0.49 -26.83 -7.93
N TYR A 54 0.36 -25.93 -8.42
CA TYR A 54 0.19 -25.34 -9.74
C TYR A 54 0.13 -26.37 -10.87
N ASN A 55 0.94 -27.42 -10.85
CA ASN A 55 1.00 -28.41 -11.92
C ASN A 55 -0.32 -29.20 -12.03
N GLU A 56 -0.80 -29.73 -10.92
CA GLU A 56 -2.07 -30.46 -10.87
C GLU A 56 -3.26 -29.55 -11.19
N LEU A 57 -3.27 -28.33 -10.62
CA LEU A 57 -4.33 -27.36 -10.92
C LEU A 57 -4.30 -26.90 -12.38
N SER A 58 -3.14 -26.90 -13.04
CA SER A 58 -3.00 -26.59 -14.47
C SER A 58 -3.59 -27.70 -15.35
N PHE A 59 -3.46 -28.97 -14.92
CA PHE A 59 -4.14 -30.09 -15.55
C PHE A 59 -5.68 -29.94 -15.43
N TRP A 60 -6.19 -29.65 -14.24
CA TRP A 60 -7.62 -29.37 -14.02
C TRP A 60 -8.11 -28.18 -14.86
N LEU A 61 -7.30 -27.14 -15.03
CA LEU A 61 -7.66 -26.01 -15.88
C LEU A 61 -7.83 -26.41 -17.35
N LYS A 62 -7.03 -27.36 -17.86
CA LYS A 62 -7.22 -27.91 -19.21
C LYS A 62 -8.57 -28.63 -19.30
N LEU A 63 -8.89 -29.49 -18.35
CA LEU A 63 -10.18 -30.19 -18.28
C LEU A 63 -11.37 -29.21 -18.19
N TRP A 64 -11.28 -28.19 -17.34
CA TRP A 64 -12.35 -27.17 -17.28
C TRP A 64 -12.53 -26.46 -18.62
N LYS A 65 -11.46 -26.18 -19.33
CA LYS A 65 -11.55 -25.54 -20.65
C LYS A 65 -12.17 -26.42 -21.71
N SER A 66 -12.02 -27.73 -21.63
CA SER A 66 -12.62 -28.68 -22.59
C SER A 66 -14.08 -28.98 -22.26
N SER A 67 -14.51 -28.82 -21.01
CA SER A 67 -15.90 -29.01 -20.60
C SER A 67 -16.83 -27.97 -21.24
N GLU A 68 -18.03 -28.41 -21.62
CA GLU A 68 -19.10 -27.54 -22.15
C GLU A 68 -19.56 -26.52 -21.11
N ASP A 69 -19.65 -26.90 -19.83
CA ASP A 69 -20.09 -26.03 -18.74
C ASP A 69 -19.22 -24.80 -18.55
N TYR A 70 -17.94 -24.89 -18.94
CA TYR A 70 -16.96 -23.80 -18.73
C TYR A 70 -16.36 -23.27 -20.03
N GLY A 71 -17.08 -23.41 -21.14
CA GLY A 71 -16.64 -22.97 -22.47
C GLY A 71 -16.19 -21.49 -22.53
N PHE A 72 -16.74 -20.64 -21.66
CA PHE A 72 -16.29 -19.23 -21.53
C PHE A 72 -14.81 -19.08 -21.16
N LEU A 73 -14.16 -20.11 -20.61
CA LEU A 73 -12.72 -20.07 -20.34
C LEU A 73 -11.86 -20.11 -21.61
N LYS A 74 -12.43 -20.56 -22.75
CA LYS A 74 -11.75 -20.58 -24.07
C LYS A 74 -11.66 -19.16 -24.65
N THR A 75 -12.57 -18.25 -24.32
CA THR A 75 -12.59 -16.88 -24.83
C THR A 75 -11.46 -16.04 -24.20
N VAL A 76 -10.99 -16.42 -23.01
CA VAL A 76 -9.94 -15.72 -22.26
C VAL A 76 -8.56 -16.28 -22.61
N HIS A 77 -7.54 -15.41 -22.61
CA HIS A 77 -6.16 -15.84 -22.81
C HIS A 77 -5.69 -16.73 -21.66
N SER A 78 -4.94 -17.80 -21.98
CA SER A 78 -4.56 -18.84 -21.00
C SER A 78 -3.63 -18.36 -19.91
N GLN A 79 -2.69 -17.49 -20.22
CA GLN A 79 -1.68 -17.02 -19.26
C GLN A 79 -2.25 -16.32 -18.01
N PRO A 80 -3.20 -15.39 -18.10
CA PRO A 80 -3.88 -14.85 -16.92
C PRO A 80 -4.50 -15.93 -16.03
N LEU A 81 -5.13 -16.98 -16.62
CA LEU A 81 -5.75 -18.07 -15.86
C LEU A 81 -4.69 -18.90 -15.12
N GLN A 82 -3.60 -19.25 -15.80
CA GLN A 82 -2.45 -19.92 -15.19
C GLN A 82 -1.82 -19.08 -14.08
N GLN A 83 -1.71 -17.75 -14.29
CA GLN A 83 -1.19 -16.86 -13.27
C GLN A 83 -2.11 -16.78 -12.03
N ALA A 84 -3.43 -16.93 -12.20
CA ALA A 84 -4.34 -17.03 -11.06
C ALA A 84 -4.04 -18.26 -10.19
N LEU A 85 -3.72 -19.41 -10.80
CA LEU A 85 -3.31 -20.63 -10.09
C LEU A 85 -1.96 -20.48 -9.38
N LYS A 86 -0.94 -19.91 -10.05
CA LYS A 86 0.36 -19.61 -9.42
C LYS A 86 0.21 -18.67 -8.23
N ASN A 87 -0.66 -17.67 -8.34
CA ASN A 87 -0.95 -16.75 -7.25
C ASN A 87 -1.68 -17.43 -6.09
N LEU A 88 -2.56 -18.41 -6.37
CA LEU A 88 -3.23 -19.20 -5.33
C LEU A 88 -2.25 -20.09 -4.58
N GLU A 89 -1.37 -20.79 -5.30
CA GLU A 89 -0.29 -21.57 -4.70
C GLU A 89 0.57 -20.71 -3.77
N LYS A 90 1.04 -19.55 -4.27
CA LYS A 90 1.81 -18.61 -3.45
C LYS A 90 1.03 -18.19 -2.20
N ALA A 91 -0.27 -17.91 -2.34
CA ALA A 91 -1.09 -17.47 -1.22
C ALA A 91 -1.26 -18.56 -0.14
N PHE A 92 -1.32 -19.84 -0.51
CA PHE A 92 -1.29 -20.95 0.43
C PHE A 92 0.08 -21.08 1.11
N LYS A 93 1.18 -21.05 0.34
CA LYS A 93 2.56 -21.10 0.89
C LYS A 93 2.79 -19.95 1.88
N ASP A 94 2.42 -18.72 1.50
CA ASP A 94 2.51 -17.55 2.39
C ASP A 94 1.63 -17.71 3.65
N GLY A 95 0.45 -18.34 3.53
CA GLY A 95 -0.50 -18.54 4.63
C GLY A 95 -0.06 -19.58 5.66
N PHE A 96 0.76 -20.56 5.25
CA PHE A 96 1.35 -21.57 6.13
C PHE A 96 2.73 -21.17 6.65
N ASP A 97 3.35 -20.14 6.09
CA ASP A 97 4.66 -19.68 6.52
C ASP A 97 4.60 -18.99 7.89
N LYS A 98 5.15 -19.63 8.92
CA LYS A 98 5.22 -19.12 10.30
C LYS A 98 6.00 -17.78 10.38
N LYS A 99 6.90 -17.51 9.43
CA LYS A 99 7.63 -16.24 9.34
C LYS A 99 6.75 -15.08 8.87
N GLN A 100 5.55 -15.35 8.37
CA GLN A 100 4.58 -14.37 7.88
C GLN A 100 3.27 -14.37 8.69
N PRO A 101 3.28 -14.03 9.99
CA PRO A 101 2.15 -14.22 10.91
C PRO A 101 0.90 -13.39 10.55
N LEU A 102 1.04 -12.41 9.66
CA LEU A 102 -0.09 -11.60 9.15
C LEU A 102 -0.78 -12.24 7.94
N LYS A 103 -0.15 -13.23 7.30
CA LYS A 103 -0.74 -13.96 6.18
C LYS A 103 -1.66 -15.06 6.71
N ARG A 104 -2.69 -15.35 5.96
CA ARG A 104 -3.70 -16.35 6.31
C ARG A 104 -4.08 -17.15 5.08
N ILE A 105 -4.73 -18.31 5.29
CA ILE A 105 -5.30 -19.13 4.23
C ILE A 105 -6.14 -18.27 3.27
N PRO A 106 -6.00 -18.46 1.94
CA PRO A 106 -6.70 -17.68 0.94
C PRO A 106 -8.22 -17.72 1.11
N LYS A 107 -8.89 -16.65 0.65
CA LYS A 107 -10.36 -16.53 0.68
C LYS A 107 -10.92 -16.41 -0.73
N PHE A 108 -12.21 -16.77 -0.86
CA PHE A 108 -12.96 -16.59 -2.11
C PHE A 108 -12.97 -15.13 -2.55
N LYS A 109 -12.70 -14.90 -3.84
CA LYS A 109 -12.78 -13.59 -4.45
C LYS A 109 -14.23 -13.24 -4.78
N LYS A 110 -14.65 -12.03 -4.41
CA LYS A 110 -15.98 -11.50 -4.70
C LYS A 110 -15.96 -10.61 -5.95
N LYS A 111 -17.05 -10.66 -6.75
CA LYS A 111 -17.22 -9.80 -7.95
C LYS A 111 -17.14 -8.32 -7.58
N GLY A 112 -16.35 -7.55 -8.31
CA GLY A 112 -16.23 -6.10 -8.16
C GLY A 112 -15.40 -5.62 -6.97
N LEU A 113 -14.78 -6.52 -6.19
CA LEU A 113 -13.94 -6.14 -5.06
C LEU A 113 -12.46 -6.02 -5.46
N SER A 114 -11.98 -6.94 -6.29
CA SER A 114 -10.58 -7.01 -6.71
C SER A 114 -10.47 -7.60 -8.11
N ASP A 115 -11.19 -7.00 -9.07
CA ASP A 115 -11.17 -7.45 -10.45
C ASP A 115 -9.80 -7.13 -11.06
N SER A 116 -8.99 -8.17 -11.28
CA SER A 116 -7.65 -8.03 -11.86
C SER A 116 -7.19 -9.32 -12.53
N PHE A 117 -6.31 -9.17 -13.52
CA PHE A 117 -5.62 -10.26 -14.20
C PHE A 117 -4.24 -9.79 -14.66
N ARG A 118 -3.31 -10.73 -14.80
CA ARG A 118 -1.90 -10.44 -15.09
C ARG A 118 -1.43 -11.19 -16.31
N TYR A 119 -0.75 -10.47 -17.19
CA TYR A 119 0.02 -11.02 -18.30
C TYR A 119 1.49 -11.09 -17.92
N PRO A 120 2.06 -12.30 -17.79
CA PRO A 120 3.50 -12.45 -17.57
C PRO A 120 4.32 -12.21 -18.84
N GLN A 121 3.72 -12.40 -20.02
CA GLN A 121 4.34 -12.22 -21.35
C GLN A 121 3.27 -12.04 -22.43
N GLY A 122 3.67 -11.82 -23.69
CA GLY A 122 2.78 -11.69 -24.85
C GLY A 122 2.12 -10.31 -24.98
N PHE A 123 2.43 -9.38 -24.09
CA PHE A 123 2.03 -7.97 -24.18
C PHE A 123 3.06 -7.17 -25.00
N LYS A 124 2.64 -5.98 -25.49
CA LYS A 124 3.54 -4.98 -26.07
C LYS A 124 3.24 -3.61 -25.48
N LEU A 125 4.27 -2.78 -25.36
CA LEU A 125 4.17 -1.40 -24.90
C LEU A 125 4.66 -0.47 -26.00
N GLU A 126 3.80 0.44 -26.43
CA GLU A 126 4.12 1.49 -27.39
C GLU A 126 3.91 2.84 -26.71
N GLN A 127 5.01 3.45 -26.29
CA GLN A 127 4.94 4.66 -25.49
C GLN A 127 4.61 5.91 -26.32
N GLU A 128 5.08 5.98 -27.56
CA GLU A 128 4.85 7.08 -28.49
C GLU A 128 3.36 7.26 -28.79
N SER A 129 2.67 6.19 -29.12
CA SER A 129 1.22 6.20 -29.36
C SER A 129 0.38 6.06 -28.08
N SER A 130 1.04 5.92 -26.91
CA SER A 130 0.37 5.73 -25.60
C SER A 130 -0.58 4.54 -25.60
N LYS A 131 -0.15 3.40 -26.17
CA LYS A 131 -0.93 2.16 -26.26
C LYS A 131 -0.21 0.98 -25.63
N VAL A 132 -1.00 0.05 -25.10
CA VAL A 132 -0.57 -1.26 -24.65
C VAL A 132 -1.31 -2.34 -25.42
N PHE A 133 -0.61 -3.33 -25.95
CA PHE A 133 -1.22 -4.51 -26.56
C PHE A 133 -1.45 -5.58 -25.48
N LEU A 134 -2.67 -6.06 -25.40
CA LEU A 134 -3.09 -7.11 -24.49
C LEU A 134 -3.67 -8.27 -25.30
N PRO A 135 -3.11 -9.49 -25.24
CA PRO A 135 -3.59 -10.64 -26.02
C PRO A 135 -5.08 -10.89 -25.85
N LYS A 136 -5.80 -11.08 -26.95
CA LYS A 136 -7.26 -11.24 -27.09
C LYS A 136 -8.10 -9.98 -26.73
N ILE A 137 -7.50 -8.90 -26.23
CA ILE A 137 -8.18 -7.61 -25.98
C ILE A 137 -7.80 -6.61 -27.06
N GLY A 138 -6.53 -6.66 -27.55
CA GLY A 138 -6.01 -5.75 -28.56
C GLY A 138 -5.28 -4.55 -27.98
N TRP A 139 -5.07 -3.53 -28.81
CA TRP A 139 -4.40 -2.29 -28.43
C TRP A 139 -5.32 -1.38 -27.62
N VAL A 140 -4.94 -1.07 -26.39
CA VAL A 140 -5.70 -0.22 -25.46
C VAL A 140 -4.91 1.05 -25.19
N LYS A 141 -5.55 2.22 -25.35
CA LYS A 141 -4.96 3.52 -24.98
C LYS A 141 -4.80 3.62 -23.47
N TYR A 142 -3.69 4.20 -23.00
CA TYR A 142 -3.47 4.51 -21.60
C TYR A 142 -3.00 5.96 -21.43
N ARG A 143 -3.14 6.49 -20.20
CA ARG A 143 -2.62 7.83 -19.88
C ARG A 143 -1.11 7.72 -19.63
N ASN A 144 -0.32 8.10 -20.61
CA ASN A 144 1.12 8.16 -20.54
C ASN A 144 1.56 9.46 -19.86
N SER A 145 1.54 9.48 -18.52
CA SER A 145 1.92 10.65 -17.72
C SER A 145 3.42 10.70 -17.39
N ARG A 146 4.15 9.62 -17.67
CA ARG A 146 5.60 9.50 -17.42
C ARG A 146 6.19 8.40 -18.28
N GLN A 147 7.44 8.55 -18.67
CA GLN A 147 8.16 7.53 -19.42
C GLN A 147 8.34 6.26 -18.57
N VAL A 148 8.04 5.11 -19.16
CA VAL A 148 8.32 3.79 -18.59
C VAL A 148 9.75 3.42 -18.99
N ILE A 149 10.61 3.24 -18.00
CA ILE A 149 12.03 2.92 -18.17
C ILE A 149 12.29 1.46 -17.77
N GLY A 150 13.29 0.84 -18.43
CA GLY A 150 13.72 -0.53 -18.18
C GLY A 150 12.90 -1.58 -18.92
N ASP A 151 13.31 -2.84 -18.73
CA ASP A 151 12.71 -4.00 -19.37
C ASP A 151 11.36 -4.34 -18.75
N VAL A 152 10.30 -4.40 -19.55
CA VAL A 152 8.96 -4.74 -19.07
C VAL A 152 8.88 -6.23 -18.78
N LYS A 153 8.69 -6.60 -17.54
CA LYS A 153 8.60 -8.01 -17.09
C LYS A 153 7.17 -8.56 -17.05
N ASN A 154 6.19 -7.72 -16.77
CA ASN A 154 4.78 -8.12 -16.82
C ASN A 154 3.84 -6.90 -16.79
N MET A 155 2.57 -7.15 -17.17
CA MET A 155 1.50 -6.17 -17.06
C MET A 155 0.34 -6.72 -16.25
N THR A 156 -0.12 -5.98 -15.25
CA THR A 156 -1.31 -6.30 -14.46
C THR A 156 -2.42 -5.31 -14.77
N ILE A 157 -3.54 -5.83 -15.23
CA ILE A 157 -4.76 -5.05 -15.48
C ILE A 157 -5.65 -5.15 -14.24
N SER A 158 -6.13 -4.03 -13.74
CA SER A 158 -6.97 -3.99 -12.54
C SER A 158 -8.08 -2.96 -12.68
N ARG A 159 -9.23 -3.25 -12.05
CA ARG A 159 -10.34 -2.32 -11.97
C ARG A 159 -10.40 -1.69 -10.58
N LYS A 160 -10.52 -0.36 -10.55
CA LYS A 160 -10.80 0.36 -9.30
C LYS A 160 -12.00 1.27 -9.58
N GLY A 161 -13.12 0.98 -8.92
CA GLY A 161 -14.38 1.65 -9.15
C GLY A 161 -14.85 1.55 -10.61
N SER A 162 -14.95 2.68 -11.29
CA SER A 162 -15.39 2.77 -12.69
C SER A 162 -14.24 2.69 -13.70
N TYR A 163 -12.98 2.67 -13.25
CA TYR A 163 -11.83 2.82 -14.14
C TYR A 163 -10.95 1.58 -14.16
N TRP A 164 -10.36 1.33 -15.33
CA TRP A 164 -9.34 0.31 -15.52
C TRP A 164 -7.96 0.93 -15.51
N TYR A 165 -7.01 0.18 -14.97
CA TYR A 165 -5.61 0.57 -14.82
C TYR A 165 -4.71 -0.54 -15.34
N VAL A 166 -3.61 -0.16 -15.95
CA VAL A 166 -2.47 -1.04 -16.20
C VAL A 166 -1.37 -0.71 -15.21
N SER A 167 -0.79 -1.74 -14.60
CA SER A 167 0.46 -1.65 -13.83
C SER A 167 1.53 -2.37 -14.62
N ILE A 168 2.51 -1.63 -15.14
CA ILE A 168 3.62 -2.10 -15.96
C ILE A 168 4.81 -2.28 -15.02
N GLN A 169 5.21 -3.51 -14.79
CA GLN A 169 6.37 -3.81 -13.96
C GLN A 169 7.62 -3.87 -14.83
N THR A 170 8.63 -3.09 -14.47
CA THR A 170 9.92 -3.05 -15.15
C THR A 170 11.06 -3.42 -14.24
N GLU A 171 12.18 -3.79 -14.84
CA GLU A 171 13.45 -4.06 -14.20
C GLU A 171 14.55 -3.37 -15.00
N TYR A 172 15.43 -2.64 -14.32
CA TYR A 172 16.58 -2.01 -14.95
C TYR A 172 17.76 -1.91 -13.98
N GLU A 173 18.96 -1.96 -14.53
CA GLU A 173 20.18 -1.71 -13.78
C GLU A 173 20.44 -0.20 -13.70
N THR A 174 20.84 0.25 -12.53
CA THR A 174 21.32 1.62 -12.32
C THR A 174 22.51 1.62 -11.39
N GLU A 175 23.34 2.63 -11.50
CA GLU A 175 24.37 2.88 -10.49
C GLU A 175 23.74 3.40 -9.21
N LEU A 176 24.30 3.03 -8.07
CA LEU A 176 23.94 3.61 -6.79
C LEU A 176 24.21 5.10 -6.83
N LYS A 177 23.18 5.90 -6.92
CA LYS A 177 23.27 7.36 -6.84
C LYS A 177 23.60 7.77 -5.41
N ARG A 178 24.45 8.77 -5.25
CA ARG A 178 24.54 9.51 -4.00
C ARG A 178 23.47 10.59 -4.00
N HIS A 179 22.85 10.81 -2.85
CA HIS A 179 21.87 11.88 -2.71
C HIS A 179 22.55 13.25 -2.93
N SER A 180 21.85 14.18 -3.57
CA SER A 180 22.36 15.53 -3.84
C SER A 180 22.55 16.38 -2.59
N SER A 181 21.80 16.10 -1.53
CA SER A 181 21.94 16.73 -0.21
C SER A 181 22.71 15.81 0.74
N THR A 182 23.32 16.37 1.76
CA THR A 182 23.92 15.67 2.91
C THR A 182 23.10 15.84 4.18
N SER A 183 22.01 16.64 4.13
CA SER A 183 21.22 16.99 5.31
C SER A 183 20.40 15.81 5.84
N MET A 184 20.18 15.83 7.14
CA MET A 184 19.35 14.88 7.87
C MET A 184 18.19 15.62 8.54
N ILE A 185 16.99 15.05 8.53
CA ILE A 185 15.78 15.67 9.08
C ILE A 185 15.01 14.68 9.96
N GLY A 186 14.58 15.11 11.14
CA GLY A 186 13.64 14.40 12.00
C GLY A 186 12.20 14.78 11.66
N VAL A 187 11.30 13.81 11.62
CA VAL A 187 9.89 14.01 11.29
C VAL A 187 9.01 13.41 12.38
N ASP A 188 8.30 14.27 13.11
CA ASP A 188 7.25 13.88 14.05
C ASP A 188 5.90 13.90 13.32
N MET A 189 5.17 12.76 13.33
CA MET A 189 3.89 12.58 12.62
C MET A 189 2.71 12.76 13.58
N GLY A 190 1.90 13.80 13.36
CA GLY A 190 0.79 14.17 14.21
C GLY A 190 -0.60 14.17 13.53
N VAL A 191 -1.65 14.32 14.33
CA VAL A 191 -3.03 14.45 13.85
C VAL A 191 -3.40 15.92 13.63
N THR A 192 -2.91 16.81 14.47
CA THR A 192 -3.15 18.26 14.40
C THR A 192 -2.34 18.88 13.26
N ARG A 193 -1.04 18.60 13.23
CA ARG A 193 -0.15 18.80 12.09
C ARG A 193 0.15 17.43 11.50
N PHE A 194 0.17 17.31 10.17
CA PHE A 194 0.45 16.03 9.53
C PHE A 194 1.87 15.54 9.85
N ALA A 195 2.82 16.46 9.78
CA ALA A 195 4.22 16.25 10.14
C ALA A 195 4.83 17.57 10.61
N THR A 196 5.59 17.53 11.69
CA THR A 196 6.49 18.62 12.11
C THR A 196 7.91 18.17 11.87
N LEU A 197 8.73 19.01 11.25
CA LEU A 197 10.11 18.73 10.91
C LEU A 197 11.04 19.37 11.96
N SER A 198 12.24 18.80 12.15
CA SER A 198 13.20 19.27 13.13
C SER A 198 13.82 20.64 12.80
N ASP A 199 13.64 21.14 11.59
CA ASP A 199 14.00 22.52 11.18
C ASP A 199 12.95 23.58 11.60
N GLY A 200 11.86 23.15 12.24
CA GLY A 200 10.74 24.02 12.67
C GLY A 200 9.62 24.15 11.65
N SER A 201 9.82 23.68 10.43
CA SER A 201 8.77 23.66 9.42
C SER A 201 7.72 22.58 9.73
N TYR A 202 6.52 22.71 9.18
CA TYR A 202 5.46 21.75 9.38
C TYR A 202 4.57 21.62 8.14
N VAL A 203 3.89 20.49 8.05
CA VAL A 203 2.94 20.17 7.00
C VAL A 203 1.54 20.08 7.59
N GLU A 204 0.62 20.85 7.03
CA GLU A 204 -0.79 20.83 7.45
C GLU A 204 -1.48 19.52 7.02
N PRO A 205 -2.43 18.99 7.84
CA PRO A 205 -3.14 17.78 7.48
C PRO A 205 -4.19 18.06 6.39
N LEU A 206 -4.23 17.19 5.38
CA LEU A 206 -5.21 17.29 4.31
C LEU A 206 -6.64 17.09 4.80
N ASN A 207 -6.85 16.19 5.77
CA ASN A 207 -8.17 15.82 6.34
C ASN A 207 -9.21 15.45 5.26
N SER A 208 -8.79 14.69 4.26
CA SER A 208 -9.59 14.38 3.06
C SER A 208 -10.90 13.66 3.37
N PHE A 209 -10.87 12.73 4.33
CA PHE A 209 -12.05 12.02 4.79
C PHE A 209 -12.96 12.96 5.61
N ARG A 210 -12.40 13.74 6.55
CA ARG A 210 -13.16 14.67 7.40
C ARG A 210 -13.95 15.66 6.57
N LYS A 211 -13.34 16.25 5.53
CA LYS A 211 -13.99 17.21 4.61
C LYS A 211 -15.19 16.62 3.87
N LEU A 212 -15.13 15.35 3.49
CA LEU A 212 -16.19 14.69 2.72
C LEU A 212 -17.08 13.77 3.55
N SER A 213 -16.82 13.62 4.85
CA SER A 213 -17.52 12.69 5.74
C SER A 213 -19.02 12.95 5.85
N LYS A 214 -19.45 14.22 5.94
CA LYS A 214 -20.87 14.59 5.98
C LYS A 214 -21.59 14.17 4.70
N LYS A 215 -20.99 14.47 3.52
CA LYS A 215 -21.55 14.09 2.22
C LYS A 215 -21.60 12.56 2.07
N LEU A 216 -20.55 11.86 2.48
CA LEU A 216 -20.51 10.40 2.44
C LEU A 216 -21.61 9.77 3.30
N ALA A 217 -21.78 10.25 4.55
CA ALA A 217 -22.84 9.78 5.46
C ALA A 217 -24.25 10.05 4.90
N PHE A 218 -24.46 11.19 4.25
CA PHE A 218 -25.73 11.51 3.59
C PHE A 218 -26.03 10.52 2.44
N GLU A 219 -25.07 10.27 1.56
CA GLU A 219 -25.24 9.33 0.44
C GLU A 219 -25.40 7.87 0.93
N GLN A 220 -24.75 7.50 2.02
CA GLN A 220 -24.93 6.18 2.65
C GLN A 220 -26.33 6.02 3.24
N ARG A 221 -26.90 7.05 3.91
CA ARG A 221 -28.28 7.02 4.38
C ARG A 221 -29.28 6.90 3.22
N LYS A 222 -29.03 7.57 2.08
CA LYS A 222 -29.84 7.37 0.88
C LYS A 222 -29.77 5.93 0.37
N LEU A 223 -28.57 5.32 0.39
CA LEU A 223 -28.40 3.94 -0.05
C LEU A 223 -29.16 2.95 0.84
N SER A 224 -29.16 3.14 2.17
CA SER A 224 -29.87 2.27 3.11
C SER A 224 -31.39 2.25 2.92
N LYS A 225 -31.97 3.34 2.37
CA LYS A 225 -33.40 3.45 2.05
C LYS A 225 -33.78 2.87 0.68
N ARG A 226 -32.80 2.42 -0.14
CA ARG A 226 -33.06 1.87 -1.46
C ARG A 226 -33.21 0.35 -1.41
N VAL A 227 -34.10 -0.19 -2.25
CA VAL A 227 -34.25 -1.64 -2.42
C VAL A 227 -32.92 -2.22 -2.92
N ARG A 228 -32.39 -3.17 -2.18
CA ARG A 228 -31.07 -3.75 -2.44
C ARG A 228 -31.02 -4.39 -3.84
N PHE A 229 -29.94 -4.14 -4.58
CA PHE A 229 -29.71 -4.59 -5.98
C PHE A 229 -30.59 -3.94 -7.06
N SER A 230 -31.54 -3.08 -6.73
CA SER A 230 -32.28 -2.30 -7.73
C SER A 230 -31.37 -1.40 -8.56
N ALA A 231 -31.86 -0.90 -9.70
CA ALA A 231 -31.11 0.04 -10.54
C ALA A 231 -30.74 1.33 -9.75
N ASN A 232 -31.66 1.86 -8.96
CA ASN A 232 -31.42 3.04 -8.12
C ASN A 232 -30.42 2.76 -7.00
N TRP A 233 -30.43 1.58 -6.38
CA TRP A 233 -29.41 1.18 -5.41
C TRP A 233 -28.04 1.09 -6.05
N LYS A 234 -27.94 0.51 -7.26
CA LYS A 234 -26.66 0.42 -8.01
C LYS A 234 -26.11 1.80 -8.36
N LYS A 235 -26.96 2.73 -8.85
CA LYS A 235 -26.58 4.12 -9.10
C LYS A 235 -26.07 4.81 -7.84
N GLN A 236 -26.80 4.69 -6.73
CA GLN A 236 -26.41 5.25 -5.44
C GLN A 236 -25.08 4.70 -4.92
N LYS A 237 -24.86 3.39 -5.05
CA LYS A 237 -23.60 2.74 -4.70
C LYS A 237 -22.43 3.28 -5.52
N GLN A 238 -22.63 3.59 -6.80
CA GLN A 238 -21.59 4.20 -7.64
C GLN A 238 -21.19 5.60 -7.15
N ILE A 239 -22.14 6.42 -6.70
CA ILE A 239 -21.88 7.74 -6.12
C ILE A 239 -20.97 7.60 -4.88
N ILE A 240 -21.32 6.70 -3.96
CA ILE A 240 -20.54 6.41 -2.76
C ILE A 240 -19.13 5.93 -3.13
N THR A 241 -19.02 5.02 -4.10
CA THR A 241 -17.72 4.52 -4.59
C THR A 241 -16.85 5.66 -5.10
N ARG A 242 -17.40 6.58 -5.93
CA ARG A 242 -16.68 7.76 -6.44
C ARG A 242 -16.23 8.71 -5.32
N LEU A 243 -17.03 8.87 -4.26
CA LEU A 243 -16.64 9.68 -3.10
C LEU A 243 -15.45 9.05 -2.36
N HIS A 244 -15.47 7.74 -2.12
CA HIS A 244 -14.34 7.03 -1.52
C HIS A 244 -13.07 7.12 -2.40
N GLU A 245 -13.22 7.01 -3.71
CA GLU A 245 -12.10 7.17 -4.65
C GLU A 245 -11.51 8.58 -4.61
N ARG A 246 -12.37 9.62 -4.57
CA ARG A 246 -11.92 11.00 -4.46
C ARG A 246 -11.13 11.23 -3.17
N ILE A 247 -11.62 10.73 -2.03
CA ILE A 247 -10.91 10.81 -0.74
C ILE A 247 -9.55 10.12 -0.82
N ALA A 248 -9.54 8.88 -1.33
CA ALA A 248 -8.30 8.10 -1.43
C ALA A 248 -7.28 8.72 -2.39
N ASN A 249 -7.73 9.24 -3.53
CA ASN A 249 -6.84 9.86 -4.52
C ASN A 249 -6.28 11.20 -4.03
N ALA A 250 -7.09 12.03 -3.35
CA ALA A 250 -6.61 13.27 -2.76
C ALA A 250 -5.55 13.00 -1.67
N ARG A 251 -5.77 11.98 -0.82
CA ARG A 251 -4.77 11.55 0.17
C ARG A 251 -3.50 11.07 -0.51
N LEU A 252 -3.61 10.23 -1.53
CA LEU A 252 -2.47 9.69 -2.25
C LEU A 252 -1.63 10.80 -2.90
N ASP A 253 -2.25 11.77 -3.55
CA ASP A 253 -1.57 12.93 -4.16
C ASP A 253 -0.83 13.77 -3.11
N PHE A 254 -1.50 14.08 -2.00
CA PHE A 254 -0.90 14.79 -0.87
C PHE A 254 0.34 14.06 -0.32
N LEU A 255 0.21 12.76 -0.04
CA LEU A 255 1.32 11.95 0.49
C LEU A 255 2.50 11.87 -0.50
N HIS A 256 2.20 11.77 -1.81
CA HIS A 256 3.24 11.77 -2.84
C HIS A 256 3.97 13.12 -2.92
N LYS A 257 3.25 14.25 -2.88
CA LYS A 257 3.83 15.60 -2.92
C LYS A 257 4.74 15.81 -1.71
N THR A 258 4.19 15.64 -0.51
CA THR A 258 4.94 15.83 0.75
C THR A 258 6.17 14.93 0.84
N SER A 259 6.02 13.63 0.55
CA SER A 259 7.17 12.73 0.60
C SER A 259 8.21 13.02 -0.49
N THR A 260 7.80 13.57 -1.66
CA THR A 260 8.77 13.98 -2.70
C THR A 260 9.57 15.20 -2.27
N GLU A 261 8.91 16.18 -1.68
CA GLU A 261 9.54 17.40 -1.18
C GLU A 261 10.60 17.07 -0.11
N ILE A 262 10.22 16.33 0.91
CA ILE A 262 11.14 15.90 1.98
C ILE A 262 12.30 15.07 1.40
N SER A 263 12.00 14.09 0.52
CA SER A 263 13.04 13.22 -0.06
C SER A 263 13.96 13.93 -1.05
N LYS A 264 13.60 15.06 -1.62
CA LYS A 264 14.49 15.85 -2.48
C LYS A 264 15.49 16.69 -1.66
N ASN A 265 15.03 17.19 -0.53
CA ASN A 265 15.80 18.16 0.25
C ASN A 265 16.76 17.51 1.25
N HIS A 266 16.52 16.26 1.67
CA HIS A 266 17.25 15.60 2.73
C HIS A 266 17.75 14.23 2.30
N ALA A 267 19.03 13.93 2.52
CA ALA A 267 19.64 12.64 2.27
C ALA A 267 19.16 11.57 3.25
N MET A 268 18.86 11.97 4.48
CA MET A 268 18.38 11.07 5.52
C MET A 268 17.15 11.63 6.20
N VAL A 269 16.12 10.79 6.29
CA VAL A 269 14.86 11.12 6.96
C VAL A 269 14.66 10.19 8.14
N VAL A 270 14.59 10.77 9.35
CA VAL A 270 14.34 10.01 10.58
C VAL A 270 12.87 10.10 10.93
N VAL A 271 12.23 8.97 11.14
CA VAL A 271 10.82 8.88 11.51
C VAL A 271 10.62 7.96 12.70
N GLU A 272 9.54 8.15 13.43
CA GLU A 272 9.15 7.22 14.48
C GLU A 272 8.66 5.88 13.92
N ASN A 273 9.05 4.76 14.54
CA ASN A 273 8.53 3.42 14.22
C ASN A 273 7.13 3.19 14.81
N LEU A 274 6.15 3.91 14.31
CA LEU A 274 4.78 3.86 14.79
C LEU A 274 4.08 2.55 14.43
N LYS A 275 3.58 1.83 15.42
CA LYS A 275 2.73 0.63 15.22
C LYS A 275 1.27 1.04 14.97
N ILE A 276 0.98 1.60 13.80
CA ILE A 276 -0.32 2.19 13.43
C ILE A 276 -1.48 1.19 13.63
N GLY A 277 -1.27 -0.10 13.33
CA GLY A 277 -2.27 -1.14 13.57
C GLY A 277 -2.68 -1.24 15.05
N ASN A 278 -1.72 -1.11 15.97
CA ASN A 278 -2.01 -1.11 17.41
C ASN A 278 -2.67 0.21 17.84
N MET A 279 -2.20 1.34 17.31
CA MET A 279 -2.77 2.66 17.60
C MET A 279 -4.24 2.75 17.18
N SER A 280 -4.63 2.08 16.10
CA SER A 280 -6.00 2.10 15.54
C SER A 280 -6.88 0.91 15.96
N LYS A 281 -6.47 0.11 16.94
CA LYS A 281 -7.30 -0.97 17.49
C LYS A 281 -8.61 -0.45 18.07
N SER A 282 -9.68 -1.24 17.90
CA SER A 282 -10.99 -0.94 18.49
C SER A 282 -10.94 -1.03 20.02
N ALA A 283 -11.64 -0.13 20.69
CA ALA A 283 -11.81 -0.16 22.15
C ALA A 283 -13.14 -0.79 22.58
N LYS A 284 -13.83 -1.54 21.71
CA LYS A 284 -15.16 -2.11 22.03
C LYS A 284 -15.13 -3.13 23.16
N GLY A 285 -14.00 -3.81 23.38
CA GLY A 285 -13.91 -4.91 24.32
C GLY A 285 -14.60 -6.20 23.82
N SER A 286 -14.86 -7.12 24.72
CA SER A 286 -15.63 -8.35 24.50
C SER A 286 -17.07 -8.19 25.03
N VAL A 287 -17.89 -9.24 24.87
CA VAL A 287 -19.26 -9.29 25.43
C VAL A 287 -19.21 -9.28 26.95
N GLU A 288 -18.22 -9.96 27.55
CA GLU A 288 -18.04 -10.06 28.99
C GLU A 288 -17.39 -8.82 29.62
N LYS A 289 -16.50 -8.14 28.85
CA LYS A 289 -15.79 -6.95 29.31
C LYS A 289 -15.92 -5.82 28.31
N HIS A 290 -16.94 -4.99 28.48
CA HIS A 290 -17.19 -3.84 27.61
C HIS A 290 -16.05 -2.81 27.67
N GLY A 291 -15.71 -2.27 26.50
CA GLY A 291 -14.65 -1.26 26.39
C GLY A 291 -15.10 0.13 26.89
N LYS A 292 -14.15 0.90 27.41
CA LYS A 292 -14.37 2.29 27.84
C LYS A 292 -14.03 3.27 26.70
N ASN A 293 -14.69 4.44 26.69
CA ASN A 293 -14.44 5.54 25.76
C ASN A 293 -14.48 5.14 24.25
N VAL A 294 -15.31 4.16 23.90
CA VAL A 294 -15.37 3.58 22.54
C VAL A 294 -15.63 4.63 21.46
N LYS A 295 -16.51 5.61 21.71
CA LYS A 295 -16.86 6.69 20.77
C LYS A 295 -15.66 7.61 20.52
N ALA A 296 -14.98 8.06 21.58
CA ALA A 296 -13.79 8.91 21.50
C ALA A 296 -12.64 8.18 20.76
N LYS A 297 -12.38 6.92 21.12
CA LYS A 297 -11.37 6.10 20.44
C LYS A 297 -11.69 5.86 18.97
N SER A 298 -12.95 5.64 18.62
CA SER A 298 -13.38 5.54 17.21
C SER A 298 -13.13 6.83 16.44
N GLY A 299 -13.37 8.00 17.06
CA GLY A 299 -13.03 9.31 16.49
C GLY A 299 -11.54 9.47 16.22
N LEU A 300 -10.71 9.17 17.22
CA LEU A 300 -9.25 9.20 17.10
C LEU A 300 -8.74 8.23 16.01
N ASN A 301 -9.27 7.00 15.98
CA ASN A 301 -8.90 6.02 14.97
C ASN A 301 -9.20 6.52 13.53
N LYS A 302 -10.34 7.18 13.33
CA LYS A 302 -10.67 7.81 12.04
C LYS A 302 -9.67 8.89 11.67
N SER A 303 -9.26 9.73 12.61
CA SER A 303 -8.26 10.78 12.38
C SER A 303 -6.88 10.19 12.03
N ILE A 304 -6.39 9.21 12.80
CA ILE A 304 -5.12 8.50 12.53
C ILE A 304 -5.13 7.86 11.14
N LEU A 305 -6.20 7.13 10.80
CA LEU A 305 -6.29 6.42 9.51
C LEU A 305 -6.47 7.39 8.32
N ASP A 306 -7.03 8.59 8.55
CA ASP A 306 -7.15 9.61 7.52
C ASP A 306 -5.80 10.22 7.14
N GLN A 307 -4.84 10.27 8.06
CA GLN A 307 -3.49 10.78 7.77
C GLN A 307 -2.72 9.87 6.79
N GLY A 308 -2.81 8.54 6.95
CA GLY A 308 -2.14 7.59 6.07
C GLY A 308 -0.63 7.47 6.31
N TRP A 309 -0.15 7.65 7.55
CA TRP A 309 1.27 7.63 7.93
C TRP A 309 2.03 6.39 7.43
N GLY A 310 1.42 5.19 7.46
CA GLY A 310 2.08 3.99 6.93
C GLY A 310 2.41 4.08 5.43
N MET A 311 1.51 4.67 4.62
CA MET A 311 1.80 4.93 3.21
C MET A 311 2.86 6.03 3.04
N PHE A 312 2.81 7.07 3.87
CA PHE A 312 3.78 8.15 3.85
C PHE A 312 5.20 7.63 4.09
N VAL A 313 5.41 6.86 5.15
CA VAL A 313 6.71 6.24 5.46
C VAL A 313 7.17 5.33 4.32
N SER A 314 6.29 4.49 3.77
CA SER A 314 6.62 3.65 2.61
C SER A 314 7.00 4.48 1.38
N PHE A 315 6.40 5.68 1.20
CA PHE A 315 6.76 6.58 0.11
C PHE A 315 8.11 7.26 0.33
N LEU A 316 8.44 7.61 1.55
CA LEU A 316 9.79 8.09 1.91
C LEU A 316 10.83 7.00 1.65
N GLU A 317 10.60 5.77 2.12
CA GLU A 317 11.53 4.64 1.95
C GLU A 317 11.91 4.41 0.49
N TYR A 318 10.91 4.24 -0.40
CA TYR A 318 11.25 3.96 -1.79
C TYR A 318 11.84 5.17 -2.53
N LYS A 319 11.42 6.40 -2.17
CA LYS A 319 11.96 7.62 -2.81
C LYS A 319 13.40 7.87 -2.39
N GLN A 320 13.70 7.71 -1.11
CA GLN A 320 15.08 7.78 -0.61
C GLN A 320 15.95 6.70 -1.27
N ALA A 321 15.50 5.45 -1.31
CA ALA A 321 16.21 4.39 -2.01
C ALA A 321 16.46 4.71 -3.50
N CYS A 322 15.52 5.39 -4.18
CA CYS A 322 15.70 5.82 -5.57
C CYS A 322 16.63 7.02 -5.75
N SER A 323 16.75 7.89 -4.75
CA SER A 323 17.59 9.09 -4.79
C SER A 323 18.97 8.90 -4.15
N GLY A 324 19.27 7.74 -3.58
CA GLY A 324 20.53 7.45 -2.89
C GLY A 324 20.57 7.98 -1.46
N GLY A 325 19.41 8.18 -0.86
CA GLY A 325 19.25 8.54 0.55
C GLY A 325 18.63 7.39 1.35
N ASP A 326 18.39 7.64 2.65
CA ASP A 326 17.91 6.64 3.61
C ASP A 326 16.78 7.12 4.48
N VAL A 327 15.98 6.17 4.99
CA VAL A 327 14.96 6.39 6.03
C VAL A 327 15.32 5.59 7.27
N LEU A 328 15.54 6.28 8.39
CA LEU A 328 15.83 5.67 9.66
C LEU A 328 14.59 5.68 10.57
N LYS A 329 14.24 4.51 11.13
CA LYS A 329 13.10 4.37 12.06
C LYS A 329 13.60 4.26 13.49
N VAL A 330 13.17 5.22 14.34
CA VAL A 330 13.55 5.27 15.76
C VAL A 330 12.43 4.81 16.69
N ASN A 331 12.76 4.42 17.92
CA ASN A 331 11.77 4.05 18.94
C ASN A 331 10.96 5.31 19.34
N PRO A 332 9.61 5.27 19.33
CA PRO A 332 8.77 6.43 19.65
C PRO A 332 8.63 6.69 21.17
N GLN A 333 9.16 5.83 22.06
CA GLN A 333 8.98 6.01 23.52
C GLN A 333 9.63 7.31 24.00
N TYR A 334 8.90 8.13 24.75
CA TYR A 334 9.36 9.36 25.41
C TYR A 334 9.89 10.47 24.49
N THR A 335 9.76 10.37 23.14
CA THR A 335 10.18 11.43 22.23
C THR A 335 9.54 12.78 22.55
N SER A 336 8.27 12.78 22.95
CA SER A 336 7.54 14.00 23.34
C SER A 336 7.73 14.45 24.80
N GLN A 337 8.52 13.71 25.60
CA GLN A 337 8.70 13.95 27.03
C GLN A 337 10.17 14.25 27.41
N THR A 338 11.09 14.01 26.49
CA THR A 338 12.53 14.25 26.67
C THR A 338 12.85 15.70 26.35
N CYS A 339 13.58 16.38 27.24
CA CYS A 339 14.10 17.72 26.95
C CYS A 339 15.25 17.65 25.96
N PRO A 340 15.24 18.37 24.83
CA PRO A 340 16.35 18.35 23.86
C PRO A 340 17.61 19.01 24.38
N ARG A 341 17.49 19.88 25.43
CA ARG A 341 18.62 20.62 26.02
C ARG A 341 19.36 19.84 27.09
N CYS A 342 18.64 19.33 28.11
CA CYS A 342 19.25 18.64 29.26
C CYS A 342 18.99 17.15 29.32
N GLN A 343 18.25 16.58 28.35
CA GLN A 343 17.88 15.17 28.25
C GLN A 343 17.00 14.65 29.43
N HIS A 344 16.53 15.53 30.32
CA HIS A 344 15.60 15.18 31.39
C HIS A 344 14.28 14.61 30.78
N VAL A 345 13.86 13.46 31.29
CA VAL A 345 12.66 12.78 30.84
C VAL A 345 11.57 12.86 31.90
N SER A 346 10.55 13.68 31.65
CA SER A 346 9.40 13.76 32.55
C SER A 346 8.11 13.92 31.75
N ARG A 347 7.05 13.32 32.27
CA ARG A 347 5.70 13.50 31.71
C ARG A 347 5.24 14.95 31.87
N ASP A 348 5.68 15.63 32.92
CA ASP A 348 5.31 16.99 33.25
C ASP A 348 6.01 18.04 32.39
N ASN A 349 7.03 17.65 31.63
CA ASN A 349 7.65 18.51 30.61
C ASN A 349 6.65 18.89 29.51
N ARG A 350 5.66 18.05 29.21
CA ARG A 350 4.62 18.34 28.21
C ARG A 350 3.38 18.92 28.90
N LYS A 351 3.35 20.25 29.02
CA LYS A 351 2.25 20.99 29.67
C LYS A 351 0.93 20.89 28.91
N SER A 352 0.99 20.88 27.56
CA SER A 352 -0.17 20.71 26.70
C SER A 352 0.19 20.02 25.39
N GLN A 353 -0.74 19.91 24.46
CA GLN A 353 -0.45 19.33 23.14
C GLN A 353 0.58 20.17 22.35
N SER A 354 0.59 21.48 22.53
CA SER A 354 1.47 22.41 21.82
C SER A 354 2.58 23.01 22.67
N ALA A 355 2.52 22.92 23.99
CA ALA A 355 3.47 23.55 24.90
C ALA A 355 4.34 22.52 25.61
N PHE A 356 5.64 22.70 25.49
CA PHE A 356 6.69 21.97 26.21
C PHE A 356 7.46 22.95 27.10
N GLU A 357 7.64 22.59 28.35
CA GLU A 357 8.46 23.31 29.33
C GLU A 357 9.18 22.30 30.22
N CYS A 358 10.49 22.26 30.13
CA CYS A 358 11.30 21.33 30.93
C CYS A 358 11.22 21.70 32.41
N THR A 359 10.85 20.76 33.24
CA THR A 359 10.77 20.93 34.71
C THR A 359 12.15 21.06 35.37
N GLU A 360 13.23 20.61 34.70
CA GLU A 360 14.60 20.67 35.23
C GLU A 360 15.32 21.94 34.80
N CYS A 361 15.40 22.24 33.49
CA CYS A 361 16.22 23.36 32.99
C CYS A 361 15.41 24.54 32.46
N GLY A 362 14.08 24.53 32.58
CA GLY A 362 13.21 25.62 32.14
C GLY A 362 13.10 25.84 30.63
N PHE A 363 13.68 24.94 29.81
CA PHE A 363 13.61 25.06 28.34
C PHE A 363 12.15 25.03 27.86
N LYS A 364 11.76 26.03 27.06
CA LYS A 364 10.39 26.17 26.50
C LYS A 364 10.42 26.10 24.98
N ALA A 365 9.52 25.32 24.39
CA ALA A 365 9.33 25.22 22.94
C ALA A 365 7.95 24.64 22.56
N ASN A 366 7.65 24.62 21.26
CA ASN A 366 6.49 23.89 20.77
C ASN A 366 6.72 22.37 20.95
N ALA A 367 5.73 21.66 21.51
CA ALA A 367 5.86 20.23 21.85
C ALA A 367 6.06 19.33 20.62
N ASP A 368 5.46 19.68 19.46
CA ASP A 368 5.64 18.91 18.22
C ASP A 368 7.05 19.13 17.65
N LEU A 369 7.61 20.36 17.78
CA LEU A 369 9.00 20.62 17.41
C LEU A 369 9.98 19.84 18.30
N VAL A 370 9.74 19.81 19.61
CA VAL A 370 10.53 19.01 20.56
C VAL A 370 10.50 17.52 20.16
N GLY A 371 9.34 17.00 19.78
CA GLY A 371 9.20 15.64 19.25
C GLY A 371 10.10 15.41 18.05
N ALA A 372 10.06 16.31 17.05
CA ALA A 372 10.86 16.21 15.83
C ALA A 372 12.39 16.30 16.09
N LEU A 373 12.82 17.19 17.00
CA LEU A 373 14.21 17.31 17.45
C LEU A 373 14.70 16.03 18.12
N ASN A 374 13.90 15.45 19.02
CA ASN A 374 14.25 14.20 19.69
C ASN A 374 14.25 12.99 18.74
N VAL A 375 13.38 12.98 17.71
CA VAL A 375 13.44 11.99 16.64
C VAL A 375 14.75 12.09 15.88
N LEU A 376 15.18 13.30 15.50
CA LEU A 376 16.45 13.57 14.83
C LEU A 376 17.64 13.10 15.69
N GLU A 377 17.67 13.53 16.94
CA GLU A 377 18.75 13.19 17.89
C GLU A 377 18.92 11.67 18.07
N ARG A 378 17.81 10.94 18.17
CA ARG A 378 17.83 9.45 18.19
C ARG A 378 18.41 8.86 16.91
N GLY A 379 18.13 9.49 15.78
CA GLY A 379 18.73 9.11 14.50
C GLY A 379 20.25 9.27 14.53
N HIS A 380 20.74 10.40 15.02
CA HIS A 380 22.19 10.64 15.18
C HIS A 380 22.86 9.61 16.11
N ARG A 381 22.23 9.31 17.24
CA ARG A 381 22.75 8.27 18.18
C ARG A 381 22.81 6.89 17.54
N LEU A 382 21.78 6.47 16.80
CA LEU A 382 21.80 5.19 16.10
C LEU A 382 22.94 5.10 15.07
N LEU A 383 23.21 6.17 14.36
CA LEU A 383 24.33 6.21 13.42
C LEU A 383 25.68 6.19 14.13
N ALA A 384 25.84 6.94 15.22
CA ALA A 384 27.05 6.98 16.01
C ALA A 384 27.37 5.62 16.70
N CYS A 385 26.35 4.85 17.07
CA CYS A 385 26.51 3.51 17.65
C CYS A 385 26.80 2.41 16.60
N GLY A 386 27.12 2.77 15.35
CA GLY A 386 27.54 1.83 14.32
C GLY A 386 26.43 0.86 13.85
N VAL A 387 25.15 1.22 14.02
CA VAL A 387 24.07 0.56 13.30
C VAL A 387 24.25 0.96 11.84
N GLU A 388 24.98 0.11 11.10
CA GLU A 388 25.10 0.25 9.64
C GLU A 388 23.69 0.42 9.07
N THR A 389 23.50 1.55 8.42
CA THR A 389 22.27 1.78 7.65
C THR A 389 22.11 0.62 6.71
N LEU A 390 20.92 0.03 6.66
CA LEU A 390 20.57 -1.20 5.91
C LEU A 390 20.85 -1.15 4.39
N VAL A 391 21.55 -0.13 3.92
CA VAL A 391 21.94 0.07 2.51
C VAL A 391 23.27 -0.58 2.17
N SER A 392 24.17 -0.83 3.11
CA SER A 392 25.50 -1.41 2.81
C SER A 392 25.70 -2.87 3.21
N SER A 393 24.81 -3.51 3.95
CA SER A 393 25.00 -4.88 4.43
C SER A 393 23.87 -5.85 4.06
N LYS A 394 23.45 -5.92 2.80
CA LYS A 394 23.08 -7.23 2.27
C LYS A 394 24.39 -7.97 1.95
N LYS A 395 25.05 -8.49 3.00
CA LYS A 395 25.94 -9.64 2.84
C LYS A 395 25.14 -10.64 2.02
N GLN A 396 25.67 -11.01 0.87
CA GLN A 396 25.25 -12.16 0.10
C GLN A 396 25.32 -13.37 1.07
N GLU A 397 24.17 -13.78 1.58
CA GLU A 397 24.02 -15.15 1.98
C GLU A 397 23.93 -15.99 0.72
N PRO A 398 24.55 -17.16 0.67
CA PRO A 398 24.57 -17.98 -0.51
C PRO A 398 23.13 -18.36 -0.89
N VAL A 399 22.90 -18.47 -2.17
CA VAL A 399 21.67 -18.78 -2.89
C VAL A 399 20.81 -19.81 -2.16
N GLY A 400 19.80 -19.32 -1.44
CA GLY A 400 18.76 -20.06 -0.76
C GLY A 400 17.56 -19.16 -0.59
N SER A 401 16.76 -19.07 -1.65
CA SER A 401 15.37 -18.61 -1.71
C SER A 401 14.81 -17.78 -0.55
N SER A 402 14.86 -16.45 -0.66
CA SER A 402 13.79 -15.58 -0.15
C SER A 402 13.81 -14.25 -0.89
N ASN A 403 13.00 -14.19 -1.94
CA ASN A 403 12.67 -12.97 -2.67
C ASN A 403 11.84 -12.03 -1.80
N THR A 404 12.47 -11.07 -1.15
CA THR A 404 11.78 -9.88 -0.65
C THR A 404 11.62 -8.90 -1.81
N ASN A 405 10.56 -9.06 -2.58
CA ASN A 405 10.17 -8.11 -3.63
C ASN A 405 9.67 -6.82 -2.97
N LEU A 406 10.50 -5.80 -2.87
CA LEU A 406 10.07 -4.41 -2.75
C LEU A 406 9.44 -4.01 -4.09
N LEU A 407 8.12 -4.19 -4.21
CA LEU A 407 7.32 -3.62 -5.30
C LEU A 407 7.20 -2.11 -5.07
N LEU A 408 8.03 -1.35 -5.76
CA LEU A 408 7.94 0.11 -5.83
C LEU A 408 6.77 0.47 -6.76
N THR A 409 5.64 0.88 -6.19
CA THR A 409 4.55 1.52 -6.93
C THR A 409 4.77 3.03 -6.94
N ALA A 410 5.00 3.59 -8.09
CA ALA A 410 5.09 5.04 -8.32
C ALA A 410 3.82 5.59 -8.93
#